data_a06e4c00dd2ce552d5239bf2d5a3cf18
#
_entry.id   a06e4c00dd2ce552d5239bf2d5a3cf18
#
_cell.length_a   1.000
_cell.length_b   1.000
_cell.length_c   1.000
_cell.angle_alpha   90.00
_cell.angle_beta   90.00
_cell.angle_gamma   90.00
#
_symmetry.space_group_name_H-M   'P 1'
#
loop_
_entity.id
_entity.type
_entity.pdbx_description
1 polymer ?
#
loop_
_entity_poly.entity_id
_entity_poly.type
_entity_poly.pdbx_seq_one_letter_code
_entity_poly.pdbx_strand_id
1 'polypeptide(L)'
;MLTTPRSKTNSIKNEKQAQVAAQDIIGKGLKKYSTDVELFKNFFVKRSREDLIQISREFKNMDKKKRNLYDAVEGDCSKTTKELLKAIIYAVTIPSHYFAHLLKKSIVGIGTDEETLNRVLVTRHEVDMEFIRNYYKVENKRELIEDIIGDTSGNYQKITTKLANL
;
A
#
# COMPACT_ATOMS: atom_id res chain seq x y z
N MET A 1 15.56 -10.90 4.21
CA MET A 1 14.12 -10.64 4.29
C MET A 1 13.57 -11.43 5.47
N LEU A 2 13.21 -10.79 6.57
CA LEU A 2 12.66 -11.48 7.75
C LEU A 2 11.17 -11.72 7.50
N THR A 3 10.86 -12.86 6.92
CA THR A 3 9.48 -13.38 6.86
C THR A 3 9.15 -14.03 8.21
N THR A 4 8.92 -13.24 9.24
CA THR A 4 8.19 -13.76 10.39
C THR A 4 6.76 -14.00 9.93
N PRO A 5 6.25 -15.25 9.94
CA PRO A 5 4.86 -15.49 9.60
C PRO A 5 3.99 -14.68 10.57
N ARG A 6 3.12 -13.83 10.02
CA ARG A 6 2.12 -13.13 10.84
C ARG A 6 1.33 -14.19 11.59
N SER A 7 1.31 -14.10 12.91
CA SER A 7 0.72 -15.11 13.77
C SER A 7 -0.78 -15.29 13.47
N LYS A 8 -1.20 -16.53 13.25
CA LYS A 8 -2.62 -16.91 13.15
C LYS A 8 -3.36 -16.82 14.51
N THR A 9 -2.67 -16.46 15.59
CA THR A 9 -3.19 -16.53 16.96
C THR A 9 -4.25 -15.47 17.29
N ASN A 10 -4.34 -14.39 16.50
CA ASN A 10 -5.35 -13.33 16.67
C ASN A 10 -6.22 -13.15 15.42
N SER A 11 -6.42 -14.23 14.67
CA SER A 11 -7.22 -14.21 13.45
C SER A 11 -8.67 -13.81 13.76
N ILE A 12 -9.20 -12.87 12.99
CA ILE A 12 -10.62 -12.50 13.00
C ILE A 12 -11.42 -13.69 12.48
N LYS A 13 -12.26 -14.24 13.35
CA LYS A 13 -13.07 -15.43 13.04
C LYS A 13 -14.42 -15.08 12.40
N ASN A 14 -14.83 -13.83 12.50
CA ASN A 14 -16.12 -13.38 11.97
C ASN A 14 -16.15 -11.85 11.79
N GLU A 15 -17.12 -11.40 11.00
CA GLU A 15 -17.39 -9.97 10.71
C GLU A 15 -17.54 -9.11 11.96
N LYS A 16 -18.18 -9.65 13.00
CA LYS A 16 -18.40 -8.95 14.28
C LYS A 16 -17.10 -8.54 14.97
N GLN A 17 -16.06 -9.36 14.88
CA GLN A 17 -14.74 -9.03 15.42
C GLN A 17 -14.03 -7.96 14.56
N ALA A 18 -14.25 -7.97 13.26
CA ALA A 18 -13.75 -6.91 12.37
C ALA A 18 -14.41 -5.56 12.69
N GLN A 19 -15.72 -5.57 12.93
CA GLN A 19 -16.48 -4.38 13.33
C GLN A 19 -16.00 -3.81 14.66
N VAL A 20 -15.79 -4.66 15.67
CA VAL A 20 -15.24 -4.23 16.97
C VAL A 20 -13.86 -3.59 16.81
N ALA A 21 -12.99 -4.19 15.98
CA ALA A 21 -11.66 -3.63 15.72
C ALA A 21 -11.72 -2.30 14.94
N ALA A 22 -12.63 -2.17 13.97
CA ALA A 22 -12.86 -0.93 13.25
C ALA A 22 -13.42 0.18 14.17
N GLN A 23 -14.34 -0.18 15.05
CA GLN A 23 -14.89 0.72 16.07
C GLN A 23 -13.82 1.21 17.04
N ASP A 24 -12.88 0.35 17.44
CA ASP A 24 -11.76 0.72 18.30
C ASP A 24 -10.84 1.75 17.62
N ILE A 25 -10.56 1.60 16.33
CA ILE A 25 -9.80 2.61 15.55
C ILE A 25 -10.55 3.94 15.51
N ILE A 26 -11.86 3.92 15.24
CA ILE A 26 -12.67 5.14 15.15
C ILE A 26 -12.73 5.83 16.53
N GLY A 27 -12.91 5.07 17.58
CA GLY A 27 -13.01 5.60 18.95
C GLY A 27 -11.70 6.16 19.49
N LYS A 28 -10.58 5.48 19.26
CA LYS A 28 -9.24 5.92 19.71
C LYS A 28 -8.60 6.95 18.79
N GLY A 29 -8.98 6.94 17.51
CA GLY A 29 -8.40 7.76 16.45
C GLY A 29 -7.05 7.23 15.96
N LEU A 30 -6.82 7.33 14.66
CA LEU A 30 -5.61 6.85 13.98
C LEU A 30 -4.32 7.53 14.50
N LYS A 31 -4.42 8.79 14.94
CA LYS A 31 -3.29 9.49 15.55
C LYS A 31 -2.73 8.71 16.75
N LYS A 32 -3.59 8.13 17.59
CA LYS A 32 -3.14 7.33 18.74
C LYS A 32 -2.45 6.04 18.31
N TYR A 33 -2.97 5.37 17.29
CA TYR A 33 -2.32 4.18 16.69
C TYR A 33 -0.97 4.51 16.06
N SER A 34 -0.75 5.73 15.60
CA SER A 34 0.51 6.16 15.02
C SER A 34 1.58 6.56 16.06
N THR A 35 1.20 6.79 17.30
CA THR A 35 2.10 7.23 18.38
C THR A 35 2.31 6.20 19.48
N ASP A 36 1.39 5.26 19.66
CA ASP A 36 1.46 4.19 20.64
C ASP A 36 2.04 2.91 20.00
N VAL A 37 3.26 2.58 20.35
CA VAL A 37 4.02 1.45 19.78
C VAL A 37 3.31 0.11 19.98
N GLU A 38 2.70 -0.13 21.14
CA GLU A 38 2.02 -1.41 21.40
C GLU A 38 0.69 -1.51 20.65
N LEU A 39 -0.07 -0.43 20.55
CA LEU A 39 -1.26 -0.39 19.70
C LEU A 39 -0.90 -0.61 18.23
N PHE A 40 0.16 0.06 17.76
CA PHE A 40 0.66 -0.13 16.40
C PHE A 40 1.03 -1.59 16.12
N LYS A 41 1.87 -2.19 16.96
CA LYS A 41 2.31 -3.59 16.82
C LYS A 41 1.13 -4.55 16.84
N ASN A 42 0.24 -4.41 17.82
CA ASN A 42 -0.87 -5.33 18.00
C ASN A 42 -1.89 -5.22 16.87
N PHE A 43 -2.02 -4.06 16.24
CA PHE A 43 -2.97 -3.84 15.17
C PHE A 43 -2.38 -4.11 13.78
N PHE A 44 -1.27 -3.46 13.42
CA PHE A 44 -0.74 -3.50 12.05
C PHE A 44 0.29 -4.61 11.82
N VAL A 45 1.02 -5.05 12.85
CA VAL A 45 2.10 -6.03 12.69
C VAL A 45 1.64 -7.45 12.98
N LYS A 46 0.90 -7.67 14.07
CA LYS A 46 0.52 -9.01 14.52
C LYS A 46 -0.71 -9.59 13.82
N ARG A 47 -1.55 -8.77 13.18
CA ARG A 47 -2.75 -9.26 12.47
C ARG A 47 -2.40 -9.83 11.09
N SER A 48 -3.18 -10.80 10.65
CA SER A 48 -3.07 -11.34 9.29
C SER A 48 -3.45 -10.29 8.24
N ARG A 49 -3.08 -10.54 6.99
CA ARG A 49 -3.49 -9.70 5.86
C ARG A 49 -5.00 -9.67 5.72
N GLU A 50 -5.62 -10.83 5.83
CA GLU A 50 -7.06 -11.05 5.71
C GLU A 50 -7.82 -10.25 6.78
N ASP A 51 -7.32 -10.26 8.02
CA ASP A 51 -7.90 -9.49 9.11
C ASP A 51 -7.86 -7.98 8.82
N LEU A 52 -6.73 -7.48 8.35
CA LEU A 52 -6.59 -6.05 8.02
C LEU A 52 -7.48 -5.64 6.85
N ILE A 53 -7.69 -6.52 5.86
CA ILE A 53 -8.63 -6.27 4.76
C ILE A 53 -10.07 -6.18 5.28
N GLN A 54 -10.49 -7.12 6.12
CA GLN A 54 -11.83 -7.11 6.71
C GLN A 54 -12.05 -5.87 7.57
N ILE A 55 -11.10 -5.53 8.44
CA ILE A 55 -11.17 -4.32 9.28
C ILE A 55 -11.25 -3.06 8.41
N SER A 56 -10.48 -2.98 7.33
CA SER A 56 -10.52 -1.83 6.40
C SER A 56 -11.89 -1.64 5.75
N ARG A 57 -12.57 -2.74 5.41
CA ARG A 57 -13.95 -2.70 4.87
C ARG A 57 -14.92 -2.18 5.92
N GLU A 58 -14.89 -2.76 7.13
CA GLU A 58 -15.77 -2.35 8.22
C GLU A 58 -15.51 -0.91 8.65
N PHE A 59 -14.24 -0.46 8.69
CA PHE A 59 -13.90 0.92 8.96
C PHE A 59 -14.60 1.87 7.98
N LYS A 60 -14.53 1.60 6.67
CA LYS A 60 -15.21 2.42 5.65
C LYS A 60 -16.72 2.46 5.83
N ASN A 61 -17.33 1.33 6.21
CA ASN A 61 -18.78 1.25 6.46
C ASN A 61 -19.19 2.09 7.66
N MET A 62 -18.35 2.18 8.68
CA MET A 62 -18.66 2.80 9.98
C MET A 62 -18.16 4.24 10.10
N ASP A 63 -17.14 4.65 9.34
CA ASP A 63 -16.64 6.03 9.36
C ASP A 63 -17.72 7.01 8.91
N LYS A 64 -17.99 8.04 9.72
CA LYS A 64 -19.04 9.04 9.46
C LYS A 64 -18.85 9.77 8.13
N LYS A 65 -17.58 9.93 7.69
CA LYS A 65 -17.23 10.58 6.41
C LYS A 65 -17.10 9.57 5.27
N LYS A 66 -17.37 8.28 5.50
CA LYS A 66 -17.22 7.19 4.53
C LYS A 66 -15.81 7.09 3.90
N ARG A 67 -14.80 7.55 4.62
CA ARG A 67 -13.41 7.44 4.21
C ARG A 67 -12.95 5.99 4.31
N ASN A 68 -12.11 5.54 3.41
CA ASN A 68 -11.35 4.32 3.63
C ASN A 68 -10.24 4.58 4.68
N LEU A 69 -9.61 3.50 5.15
CA LEU A 69 -8.58 3.60 6.18
C LEU A 69 -7.36 4.42 5.75
N TYR A 70 -7.03 4.40 4.44
CA TYR A 70 -5.95 5.19 3.87
C TYR A 70 -6.24 6.69 3.91
N ASP A 71 -7.45 7.11 3.47
CA ASP A 71 -7.86 8.52 3.50
C ASP A 71 -7.91 9.06 4.93
N ALA A 72 -8.29 8.21 5.88
CA ALA A 72 -8.31 8.58 7.29
C ALA A 72 -6.88 8.78 7.84
N VAL A 73 -5.92 7.94 7.46
CA VAL A 73 -4.50 8.13 7.81
C VAL A 73 -3.97 9.43 7.20
N GLU A 74 -4.33 9.74 5.95
CA GLU A 74 -3.92 10.98 5.27
C GLU A 74 -4.35 12.22 6.06
N GLY A 75 -5.57 12.22 6.58
CA GLY A 75 -6.12 13.35 7.35
C GLY A 75 -5.66 13.44 8.80
N ASP A 76 -5.46 12.29 9.46
CA ASP A 76 -5.40 12.24 10.92
C ASP A 76 -3.99 12.00 11.48
N CYS A 77 -2.99 11.61 10.65
CA CYS A 77 -1.65 11.25 11.11
C CYS A 77 -0.56 12.28 10.76
N SER A 78 0.52 12.30 11.55
CA SER A 78 1.69 13.13 11.29
C SER A 78 2.55 12.60 10.14
N LYS A 79 3.35 13.47 9.49
CA LYS A 79 4.06 13.20 8.24
C LYS A 79 4.86 11.88 8.24
N THR A 80 5.66 11.62 9.27
CA THR A 80 6.55 10.44 9.32
C THR A 80 5.79 9.13 9.49
N THR A 81 4.84 9.07 10.42
CA THR A 81 4.02 7.88 10.68
C THR A 81 2.96 7.68 9.61
N LYS A 82 2.51 8.75 8.95
CA LYS A 82 1.57 8.72 7.83
C LYS A 82 2.09 7.84 6.71
N GLU A 83 3.30 8.07 6.22
CA GLU A 83 3.87 7.30 5.10
C GLU A 83 4.03 5.82 5.44
N LEU A 84 4.45 5.49 6.67
CA LEU A 84 4.54 4.12 7.13
C LEU A 84 3.17 3.42 7.17
N LEU A 85 2.16 4.07 7.76
CA LEU A 85 0.80 3.52 7.84
C LEU A 85 0.17 3.35 6.46
N LYS A 86 0.33 4.34 5.59
CA LYS A 86 -0.13 4.27 4.20
C LYS A 86 0.50 3.09 3.46
N ALA A 87 1.81 2.93 3.57
CA ALA A 87 2.53 1.81 2.96
C ALA A 87 2.00 0.45 3.45
N ILE A 88 1.78 0.30 4.76
CA ILE A 88 1.23 -0.94 5.33
C ILE A 88 -0.19 -1.19 4.83
N ILE A 89 -1.06 -0.19 4.88
CA ILE A 89 -2.46 -0.32 4.47
C ILE A 89 -2.56 -0.67 2.98
N TYR A 90 -1.83 0.02 2.12
CA TYR A 90 -1.83 -0.26 0.68
C TYR A 90 -1.25 -1.63 0.34
N ALA A 91 -0.08 -1.96 0.90
CA ALA A 91 0.54 -3.25 0.64
C ALA A 91 -0.35 -4.43 1.06
N VAL A 92 -1.23 -4.20 2.02
CA VAL A 92 -2.17 -5.21 2.51
C VAL A 92 -3.47 -5.21 1.73
N THR A 93 -4.08 -4.04 1.50
CA THR A 93 -5.44 -3.95 0.94
C THR A 93 -5.45 -3.98 -0.59
N ILE A 94 -4.55 -3.23 -1.24
CA ILE A 94 -4.49 -3.08 -2.69
C ILE A 94 -3.01 -3.02 -3.12
N PRO A 95 -2.28 -4.16 -3.12
CA PRO A 95 -0.84 -4.17 -3.42
C PRO A 95 -0.49 -3.52 -4.76
N SER A 96 -1.25 -3.83 -5.81
CA SER A 96 -0.98 -3.31 -7.16
C SER A 96 -1.07 -1.79 -7.23
N HIS A 97 -1.98 -1.19 -6.48
CA HIS A 97 -2.07 0.27 -6.35
C HIS A 97 -0.85 0.86 -5.62
N TYR A 98 -0.40 0.20 -4.54
CA TYR A 98 0.81 0.60 -3.83
C TYR A 98 2.05 0.59 -4.74
N PHE A 99 2.20 -0.48 -5.54
CA PHE A 99 3.33 -0.59 -6.46
C PHE A 99 3.25 0.41 -7.62
N ALA A 100 2.05 0.71 -8.12
CA ALA A 100 1.84 1.79 -9.11
C ALA A 100 2.30 3.15 -8.56
N HIS A 101 1.95 3.46 -7.30
CA HIS A 101 2.41 4.67 -6.62
C HIS A 101 3.94 4.70 -6.45
N LEU A 102 4.57 3.59 -6.07
CA LEU A 102 6.03 3.50 -5.97
C LEU A 102 6.72 3.72 -7.32
N LEU A 103 6.20 3.11 -8.40
CA LEU A 103 6.72 3.32 -9.75
C LEU A 103 6.61 4.80 -10.16
N LYS A 104 5.46 5.44 -9.90
CA LYS A 104 5.30 6.87 -10.17
C LYS A 104 6.35 7.70 -9.44
N LYS A 105 6.54 7.43 -8.16
CA LYS A 105 7.51 8.16 -7.33
C LYS A 105 8.95 7.92 -7.78
N SER A 106 9.27 6.76 -8.34
CA SER A 106 10.63 6.43 -8.80
C SER A 106 10.99 7.05 -10.14
N ILE A 107 9.99 7.41 -10.96
CA ILE A 107 10.19 7.93 -12.33
C ILE A 107 9.98 9.45 -12.39
N VAL A 108 9.09 9.99 -11.57
CA VAL A 108 8.71 11.42 -11.63
C VAL A 108 9.49 12.25 -10.65
N GLY A 109 10.29 13.18 -11.17
CA GLY A 109 11.14 14.06 -10.37
C GLY A 109 12.40 14.45 -11.11
N ILE A 110 13.43 14.83 -10.35
CA ILE A 110 14.76 15.07 -10.89
C ILE A 110 15.55 13.76 -10.76
N GLY A 111 15.75 13.08 -11.89
CA GLY A 111 16.42 11.79 -11.95
C GLY A 111 15.53 10.59 -11.57
N THR A 112 16.00 9.40 -11.88
CA THR A 112 15.32 8.13 -11.64
C THR A 112 15.78 7.53 -10.31
N ASP A 113 14.84 7.11 -9.45
CA ASP A 113 15.15 6.19 -8.34
C ASP A 113 15.20 4.76 -8.90
N GLU A 114 16.36 4.41 -9.49
CA GLU A 114 16.58 3.12 -10.14
C GLU A 114 16.42 1.94 -9.17
N GLU A 115 16.77 2.10 -7.90
CA GLU A 115 16.64 1.03 -6.90
C GLU A 115 15.17 0.65 -6.71
N THR A 116 14.31 1.64 -6.51
CA THR A 116 12.87 1.41 -6.35
C THR A 116 12.24 0.90 -7.64
N LEU A 117 12.59 1.48 -8.80
CA LEU A 117 12.11 1.06 -10.11
C LEU A 117 12.46 -0.42 -10.37
N ASN A 118 13.73 -0.78 -10.22
CA ASN A 118 14.21 -2.16 -10.43
C ASN A 118 13.54 -3.14 -9.48
N ARG A 119 13.49 -2.80 -8.19
CA ARG A 119 12.86 -3.66 -7.18
C ARG A 119 11.41 -3.96 -7.51
N VAL A 120 10.63 -2.96 -7.88
CA VAL A 120 9.22 -3.18 -8.21
C VAL A 120 9.08 -3.98 -9.50
N LEU A 121 9.75 -3.59 -10.58
CA LEU A 121 9.67 -4.30 -11.86
C LEU A 121 10.06 -5.77 -11.71
N VAL A 122 11.24 -6.05 -11.12
CA VAL A 122 11.75 -7.43 -10.98
C VAL A 122 10.87 -8.30 -10.08
N THR A 123 10.31 -7.73 -9.00
CA THR A 123 9.52 -8.54 -8.06
C THR A 123 8.05 -8.68 -8.45
N ARG A 124 7.55 -7.88 -9.40
CA ARG A 124 6.12 -7.82 -9.72
C ARG A 124 5.78 -8.21 -11.16
N HIS A 125 6.76 -8.28 -12.09
CA HIS A 125 6.48 -8.52 -13.52
C HIS A 125 5.70 -9.81 -13.79
N GLU A 126 5.96 -10.90 -13.05
CA GLU A 126 5.25 -12.18 -13.18
C GLU A 126 4.06 -12.34 -12.21
N VAL A 127 3.78 -11.34 -11.38
CA VAL A 127 2.79 -11.48 -10.30
C VAL A 127 1.51 -10.71 -10.59
N ASP A 128 1.62 -9.40 -10.79
CA ASP A 128 0.46 -8.51 -10.94
C ASP A 128 0.77 -7.23 -11.75
N MET A 129 1.76 -7.26 -12.63
CA MET A 129 2.19 -6.08 -13.42
C MET A 129 1.05 -5.47 -14.24
N GLU A 130 0.17 -6.29 -14.80
CA GLU A 130 -1.01 -5.82 -15.52
C GLU A 130 -1.91 -4.95 -14.64
N PHE A 131 -2.20 -5.40 -13.42
CA PHE A 131 -2.99 -4.60 -12.47
C PHE A 131 -2.26 -3.33 -12.05
N ILE A 132 -0.94 -3.39 -11.87
CA ILE A 132 -0.11 -2.22 -11.54
C ILE A 132 -0.19 -1.18 -12.67
N ARG A 133 -0.07 -1.59 -13.94
CA ARG A 133 -0.20 -0.69 -15.10
C ARG A 133 -1.58 -0.05 -15.17
N ASN A 134 -2.63 -0.82 -14.91
CA ASN A 134 -3.99 -0.31 -14.92
C ASN A 134 -4.20 0.75 -13.83
N TYR A 135 -3.73 0.52 -12.61
CA TYR A 135 -3.76 1.53 -11.55
C TYR A 135 -2.92 2.76 -11.90
N TYR A 136 -1.72 2.55 -12.44
CA TYR A 136 -0.85 3.64 -12.87
C TYR A 136 -1.53 4.54 -13.88
N LYS A 137 -2.12 3.96 -14.93
CA LYS A 137 -2.86 4.68 -15.98
C LYS A 137 -4.06 5.46 -15.43
N VAL A 138 -4.86 4.84 -14.57
CA VAL A 138 -6.04 5.48 -14.00
C VAL A 138 -5.67 6.70 -13.16
N GLU A 139 -4.62 6.59 -12.34
CA GLU A 139 -4.20 7.67 -11.45
C GLU A 139 -3.43 8.79 -12.15
N ASN A 140 -2.52 8.42 -13.04
CA ASN A 140 -1.60 9.38 -13.65
C ASN A 140 -2.06 9.89 -15.03
N LYS A 141 -3.13 9.29 -15.59
CA LYS A 141 -3.64 9.59 -16.96
C LYS A 141 -2.58 9.40 -18.06
N ARG A 142 -1.59 8.54 -17.79
CA ARG A 142 -0.49 8.18 -18.69
C ARG A 142 -0.15 6.70 -18.55
N GLU A 143 0.40 6.12 -19.59
CA GLU A 143 0.88 4.74 -19.53
C GLU A 143 2.22 4.67 -18.76
N LEU A 144 2.39 3.63 -17.95
CA LEU A 144 3.64 3.39 -17.21
C LEU A 144 4.85 3.31 -18.15
N ILE A 145 4.69 2.66 -19.31
CA ILE A 145 5.76 2.46 -20.29
C ILE A 145 6.20 3.80 -20.90
N GLU A 146 5.28 4.73 -21.15
CA GLU A 146 5.61 6.06 -21.67
C GLU A 146 6.47 6.85 -20.66
N ASP A 147 6.13 6.77 -19.38
CA ASP A 147 6.89 7.45 -18.34
C ASP A 147 8.27 6.80 -18.15
N ILE A 148 8.39 5.46 -18.22
CA ILE A 148 9.69 4.77 -18.20
C ILE A 148 10.56 5.19 -19.39
N ILE A 149 10.00 5.25 -20.60
CA ILE A 149 10.71 5.68 -21.81
C ILE A 149 11.18 7.13 -21.68
N GLY A 150 10.37 7.99 -21.09
CA GLY A 150 10.71 9.40 -20.90
C GLY A 150 11.84 9.63 -19.89
N ASP A 151 12.01 8.73 -18.94
CA ASP A 151 12.94 8.91 -17.81
C ASP A 151 14.21 8.04 -17.87
N THR A 152 14.24 7.05 -18.78
CA THR A 152 15.36 6.11 -18.92
C THR A 152 15.90 6.08 -20.36
N SER A 153 17.08 5.49 -20.58
CA SER A 153 17.68 5.41 -21.90
C SER A 153 18.48 4.12 -22.13
N GLY A 154 18.86 3.87 -23.39
CA GLY A 154 19.78 2.82 -23.79
C GLY A 154 19.29 1.40 -23.46
N ASN A 155 20.19 0.54 -23.01
CA ASN A 155 19.86 -0.85 -22.66
C ASN A 155 19.04 -0.96 -21.38
N TYR A 156 19.21 -0.04 -20.45
CA TYR A 156 18.41 0.01 -19.24
C TYR A 156 16.92 0.23 -19.55
N GLN A 157 16.62 1.18 -20.42
CA GLN A 157 15.26 1.42 -20.91
C GLN A 157 14.66 0.18 -21.57
N LYS A 158 15.42 -0.53 -22.42
CA LYS A 158 14.94 -1.75 -23.10
C LYS A 158 14.55 -2.84 -22.10
N ILE A 159 15.34 -3.02 -21.04
CA ILE A 159 15.08 -4.04 -20.01
C ILE A 159 13.86 -3.64 -19.17
N THR A 160 13.83 -2.40 -18.67
CA THR A 160 12.76 -1.93 -17.78
C THR A 160 11.42 -1.87 -18.50
N THR A 161 11.37 -1.44 -19.76
CA THR A 161 10.14 -1.47 -20.57
C THR A 161 9.67 -2.89 -20.85
N LYS A 162 10.58 -3.83 -21.08
CA LYS A 162 10.22 -5.25 -21.27
C LYS A 162 9.61 -5.84 -20.00
N LEU A 163 10.22 -5.62 -18.83
CA LEU A 163 9.69 -6.09 -17.55
C LEU A 163 8.31 -5.46 -17.23
N ALA A 164 8.13 -4.19 -17.56
CA ALA A 164 6.86 -3.50 -17.34
C ALA A 164 5.76 -3.98 -18.31
N ASN A 165 6.08 -4.64 -19.39
CA ASN A 165 5.12 -5.05 -20.43
C ASN A 165 4.76 -6.55 -20.38
N LEU A 166 5.41 -7.30 -19.53
CA LEU A 166 5.05 -8.68 -19.26
C LEU A 166 3.80 -8.75 -18.39
#